data_32ee93a1f8f4026599a383ec152e4101
#
_entry.id   32ee93a1f8f4026599a383ec152e4101
#
_cell.length_a   1.000
_cell.length_b   1.000
_cell.length_c   1.000
_cell.angle_alpha   90.00
_cell.angle_beta   90.00
_cell.angle_gamma   90.00
#
_symmetry.space_group_name_H-M   'P 1'
#
loop_
_entity.id
_entity.type
_entity.pdbx_description
1 polymer ?
#
loop_
_entity_poly.entity_id
_entity_poly.type
_entity_poly.pdbx_seq_one_letter_code
_entity_poly.pdbx_strand_id
1 'polypeptide(L)'
;MRVEEHVPLARFTTLGTGGPARWFARPESIDELEQLLRWARDEGAAVETIGLGSNVLVHDDGVEALVLKLAGGLASVEIDGNVLVAGGGAANAVCLHRARSAGLGGFEFASAIPGTAGGGVRMNAGAYGREFRDVLLDAVVVGADGAVTMTPDALDLSYRHSALAPGAVVARVRFGLEPREPAEIKEMVGGLLAQRKATQPTNKRTFGSVFKNPEGPAGAGRLIEECGLKGHRIGGAVFSPRHANFIENAGDASSGDALELMAEARRRVHDQFGIVLEHEVQFLGPLELPPV
;
A
#
# COMPACT_ATOMS: atom_id res chain seq x y z
N MET A 1 21.51 -2.04 -15.82
CA MET A 1 20.77 -1.09 -14.95
C MET A 1 20.28 0.08 -15.79
N ARG A 2 18.98 0.35 -15.81
CA ARG A 2 18.38 1.50 -16.53
C ARG A 2 17.69 2.39 -15.49
N VAL A 3 18.11 3.66 -15.44
CA VAL A 3 17.49 4.71 -14.62
C VAL A 3 16.91 5.76 -15.58
N GLU A 4 15.64 6.08 -15.39
CA GLU A 4 14.92 7.12 -16.14
C GLU A 4 14.81 8.36 -15.25
N GLU A 5 14.84 9.57 -15.82
CA GLU A 5 14.74 10.81 -15.08
C GLU A 5 13.39 11.48 -15.30
N HIS A 6 12.93 12.22 -14.30
CA HIS A 6 11.72 13.05 -14.34
C HIS A 6 10.46 12.30 -14.78
N VAL A 7 10.29 11.06 -14.28
CA VAL A 7 9.18 10.20 -14.64
C VAL A 7 7.91 10.60 -13.88
N PRO A 8 6.82 11.02 -14.56
CA PRO A 8 5.57 11.41 -13.91
C PRO A 8 4.96 10.27 -13.10
N LEU A 9 4.79 10.46 -11.79
CA LEU A 9 4.29 9.41 -10.88
C LEU A 9 2.76 9.33 -10.83
N ALA A 10 2.02 10.36 -11.24
CA ALA A 10 0.55 10.35 -11.28
C ALA A 10 -0.01 9.12 -12.02
N ARG A 11 0.67 8.63 -13.07
CA ARG A 11 0.27 7.42 -13.83
C ARG A 11 0.47 6.10 -13.06
N PHE A 12 1.18 6.15 -11.93
CA PHE A 12 1.45 4.99 -11.08
C PHE A 12 0.71 5.05 -9.75
N THR A 13 -0.09 6.09 -9.50
CA THR A 13 -0.94 6.21 -8.32
C THR A 13 -2.41 5.95 -8.66
N THR A 14 -3.14 5.32 -7.77
CA THR A 14 -4.58 5.07 -7.99
C THR A 14 -5.43 6.32 -7.78
N LEU A 15 -4.93 7.32 -7.04
CA LEU A 15 -5.55 8.64 -6.97
C LEU A 15 -5.39 9.41 -8.29
N GLY A 16 -4.30 9.17 -9.01
CA GLY A 16 -3.99 9.84 -10.28
C GLY A 16 -3.36 11.22 -10.10
N THR A 17 -2.71 11.47 -8.96
CA THR A 17 -1.98 12.71 -8.63
C THR A 17 -0.51 12.44 -8.38
N GLY A 18 0.30 13.47 -8.32
CA GLY A 18 1.72 13.46 -7.99
C GLY A 18 2.63 13.87 -9.16
N GLY A 19 3.67 14.59 -8.82
CA GLY A 19 4.70 15.06 -9.74
C GLY A 19 5.71 13.98 -10.14
N PRO A 20 6.83 14.37 -10.77
CA PRO A 20 7.83 13.43 -11.28
C PRO A 20 8.72 12.87 -10.19
N ALA A 21 9.17 11.62 -10.35
CA ALA A 21 10.35 11.10 -9.66
C ALA A 21 11.59 11.66 -10.31
N ARG A 22 12.55 12.13 -9.52
CA ARG A 22 13.85 12.56 -10.06
C ARG A 22 14.53 11.41 -10.79
N TRP A 23 14.57 10.23 -10.18
CA TRP A 23 15.03 8.99 -10.80
C TRP A 23 13.99 7.89 -10.63
N PHE A 24 13.86 7.06 -11.65
CA PHE A 24 12.92 5.97 -11.68
C PHE A 24 13.58 4.73 -12.29
N ALA A 25 13.41 3.57 -11.66
CA ALA A 25 13.92 2.31 -12.19
C ALA A 25 12.95 1.15 -11.95
N ARG A 26 13.11 0.12 -12.82
CA ARG A 26 12.30 -1.11 -12.78
C ARG A 26 13.19 -2.33 -12.69
N PRO A 27 13.76 -2.64 -11.52
CA PRO A 27 14.57 -3.84 -11.35
C PRO A 27 13.74 -5.10 -11.57
N GLU A 28 14.31 -6.08 -12.27
CA GLU A 28 13.70 -7.36 -12.60
C GLU A 28 14.30 -8.53 -11.81
N SER A 29 15.44 -8.32 -11.14
CA SER A 29 16.14 -9.30 -10.30
C SER A 29 16.67 -8.68 -9.01
N ILE A 30 17.02 -9.52 -8.02
CA ILE A 30 17.65 -9.08 -6.77
C ILE A 30 19.00 -8.40 -7.08
N ASP A 31 19.80 -8.95 -8.01
CA ASP A 31 21.08 -8.39 -8.39
C ASP A 31 20.97 -6.97 -8.97
N GLU A 32 19.97 -6.74 -9.83
CA GLU A 32 19.68 -5.39 -10.35
C GLU A 32 19.21 -4.44 -9.24
N LEU A 33 18.37 -4.93 -8.33
CA LEU A 33 17.90 -4.15 -7.20
C LEU A 33 19.05 -3.74 -6.30
N GLU A 34 19.96 -4.65 -5.95
CA GLU A 34 21.17 -4.34 -5.18
C GLU A 34 22.07 -3.33 -5.86
N GLN A 35 22.25 -3.45 -7.20
CA GLN A 35 23.01 -2.47 -7.97
C GLN A 35 22.39 -1.08 -7.89
N LEU A 36 21.06 -0.98 -8.00
CA LEU A 36 20.33 0.29 -7.90
C LEU A 36 20.44 0.89 -6.50
N LEU A 37 20.34 0.08 -5.43
CA LEU A 37 20.47 0.54 -4.05
C LEU A 37 21.90 1.04 -3.76
N ARG A 38 22.93 0.35 -4.27
CA ARG A 38 24.32 0.82 -4.18
C ARG A 38 24.52 2.14 -4.93
N TRP A 39 24.01 2.23 -6.15
CA TRP A 39 24.04 3.47 -6.92
C TRP A 39 23.35 4.63 -6.20
N ALA A 40 22.15 4.42 -5.65
CA ALA A 40 21.44 5.44 -4.90
C ALA A 40 22.20 5.91 -3.67
N ARG A 41 22.84 4.99 -2.94
CA ARG A 41 23.70 5.33 -1.80
C ARG A 41 24.91 6.18 -2.25
N ASP A 42 25.57 5.81 -3.34
CA ASP A 42 26.75 6.51 -3.85
C ASP A 42 26.41 7.92 -4.38
N GLU A 43 25.19 8.11 -4.90
CA GLU A 43 24.62 9.41 -5.30
C GLU A 43 24.02 10.21 -4.10
N GLY A 44 23.94 9.62 -2.92
CA GLY A 44 23.27 10.23 -1.76
C GLY A 44 21.74 10.38 -1.95
N ALA A 45 21.15 9.57 -2.85
CA ALA A 45 19.72 9.62 -3.15
C ALA A 45 18.91 8.77 -2.18
N ALA A 46 17.81 9.32 -1.69
CA ALA A 46 16.79 8.55 -0.98
C ALA A 46 16.17 7.49 -1.93
N VAL A 47 15.69 6.40 -1.35
CA VAL A 47 15.03 5.32 -2.11
C VAL A 47 13.59 5.18 -1.64
N GLU A 48 12.68 5.23 -2.60
CA GLU A 48 11.25 5.01 -2.41
C GLU A 48 10.76 3.84 -3.27
N THR A 49 9.69 3.18 -2.86
CA THR A 49 9.10 2.10 -3.65
C THR A 49 7.64 2.38 -3.96
N ILE A 50 7.24 2.12 -5.20
CA ILE A 50 5.84 2.20 -5.61
C ILE A 50 5.37 0.86 -6.18
N GLY A 51 4.34 0.28 -5.57
CA GLY A 51 3.68 -0.92 -6.08
C GLY A 51 2.62 -0.58 -7.12
N LEU A 52 1.35 -0.82 -6.77
CA LEU A 52 0.19 -0.36 -7.57
C LEU A 52 -0.23 1.07 -7.27
N GLY A 53 0.45 1.76 -6.35
CA GLY A 53 0.12 3.13 -5.96
C GLY A 53 -1.22 3.28 -5.23
N SER A 54 -1.68 2.23 -4.58
CA SER A 54 -3.00 2.16 -3.93
C SER A 54 -3.02 2.64 -2.48
N ASN A 55 -1.87 2.98 -1.92
CA ASN A 55 -1.71 3.53 -0.58
C ASN A 55 -0.57 4.55 -0.52
N VAL A 56 -0.47 5.41 -1.54
CA VAL A 56 0.55 6.47 -1.60
C VAL A 56 -0.07 7.78 -2.03
N LEU A 57 0.41 8.87 -1.45
CA LEU A 57 0.18 10.23 -1.87
C LEU A 57 1.55 10.82 -2.26
N VAL A 58 1.69 11.29 -3.49
CA VAL A 58 2.96 11.81 -4.03
C VAL A 58 2.87 13.32 -4.12
N HIS A 59 3.89 14.06 -3.68
CA HIS A 59 3.91 15.52 -3.76
C HIS A 59 3.74 16.01 -5.21
N ASP A 60 3.02 17.10 -5.42
CA ASP A 60 2.70 17.60 -6.76
C ASP A 60 3.95 18.09 -7.54
N ASP A 61 4.96 18.64 -6.86
CA ASP A 61 6.24 19.01 -7.47
C ASP A 61 7.16 17.79 -7.69
N GLY A 62 6.80 16.63 -7.17
CA GLY A 62 7.54 15.38 -7.35
C GLY A 62 8.35 14.93 -6.13
N VAL A 63 9.30 14.02 -6.38
CA VAL A 63 10.08 13.33 -5.35
C VAL A 63 11.56 13.35 -5.72
N GLU A 64 12.41 13.95 -4.87
CA GLU A 64 13.87 13.97 -4.99
C GLU A 64 14.48 12.65 -4.50
N ALA A 65 14.08 11.55 -5.12
CA ALA A 65 14.50 10.19 -4.76
C ALA A 65 14.59 9.28 -5.98
N LEU A 66 15.24 8.12 -5.79
CA LEU A 66 15.10 6.98 -6.69
C LEU A 66 13.79 6.24 -6.34
N VAL A 67 12.81 6.30 -7.23
CA VAL A 67 11.56 5.56 -7.08
C VAL A 67 11.67 4.22 -7.82
N LEU A 68 11.52 3.13 -7.09
CA LEU A 68 11.60 1.77 -7.60
C LEU A 68 10.21 1.16 -7.81
N LYS A 69 10.03 0.54 -8.98
CA LYS A 69 8.86 -0.27 -9.28
C LYS A 69 9.30 -1.66 -9.72
N LEU A 70 9.15 -2.65 -8.83
CA LEU A 70 9.60 -4.01 -9.08
C LEU A 70 8.89 -4.64 -10.29
N ALA A 71 9.64 -5.36 -11.14
CA ALA A 71 9.17 -5.95 -12.39
C ALA A 71 9.79 -7.34 -12.61
N GLY A 72 9.50 -7.95 -13.75
CA GLY A 72 10.09 -9.23 -14.17
C GLY A 72 10.02 -10.31 -13.10
N GLY A 73 11.15 -10.91 -12.73
CA GLY A 73 11.26 -11.92 -11.70
C GLY A 73 10.83 -11.43 -10.30
N LEU A 74 11.00 -10.12 -10.02
CA LEU A 74 10.54 -9.49 -8.78
C LEU A 74 9.01 -9.22 -8.75
N ALA A 75 8.28 -9.60 -9.79
CA ALA A 75 6.82 -9.56 -9.86
C ALA A 75 6.21 -10.93 -10.24
N SER A 76 7.02 -11.99 -10.25
CA SER A 76 6.56 -13.37 -10.52
C SER A 76 5.78 -13.95 -9.35
N VAL A 77 4.98 -14.98 -9.63
CA VAL A 77 4.25 -15.77 -8.61
C VAL A 77 4.35 -17.25 -8.95
N GLU A 78 4.82 -18.03 -7.99
CA GLU A 78 5.01 -19.47 -8.09
C GLU A 78 4.35 -20.18 -6.91
N ILE A 79 4.03 -21.46 -7.09
CA ILE A 79 3.54 -22.35 -6.04
C ILE A 79 4.58 -23.45 -5.82
N ASP A 80 4.99 -23.63 -4.57
CA ASP A 80 5.88 -24.69 -4.11
C ASP A 80 5.21 -25.47 -2.98
N GLY A 81 4.59 -26.59 -3.32
CA GLY A 81 3.73 -27.34 -2.39
C GLY A 81 2.59 -26.47 -1.87
N ASN A 82 2.55 -26.22 -0.58
CA ASN A 82 1.56 -25.36 0.08
C ASN A 82 2.07 -23.91 0.28
N VAL A 83 3.17 -23.55 -0.36
CA VAL A 83 3.78 -22.22 -0.23
C VAL A 83 3.54 -21.43 -1.51
N LEU A 84 2.97 -20.24 -1.34
CA LEU A 84 2.91 -19.23 -2.38
C LEU A 84 4.19 -18.39 -2.31
N VAL A 85 5.01 -18.44 -3.33
CA VAL A 85 6.23 -17.63 -3.48
C VAL A 85 5.93 -16.48 -4.44
N ALA A 86 6.07 -15.25 -3.97
CA ALA A 86 5.78 -14.07 -4.79
C ALA A 86 6.91 -13.06 -4.75
N GLY A 87 7.24 -12.47 -5.90
CA GLY A 87 8.05 -11.27 -5.96
C GLY A 87 7.34 -10.11 -5.25
N GLY A 88 8.11 -9.19 -4.64
CA GLY A 88 7.54 -8.05 -3.92
C GLY A 88 6.65 -7.14 -4.78
N GLY A 89 6.90 -7.12 -6.11
CA GLY A 89 6.08 -6.40 -7.10
C GLY A 89 4.84 -7.16 -7.58
N ALA A 90 4.65 -8.43 -7.19
CA ALA A 90 3.50 -9.23 -7.61
C ALA A 90 2.20 -8.65 -7.04
N ALA A 91 1.19 -8.45 -7.90
CA ALA A 91 -0.11 -7.95 -7.45
C ALA A 91 -0.83 -8.99 -6.57
N ASN A 92 -1.44 -8.55 -5.46
CA ASN A 92 -2.19 -9.42 -4.55
C ASN A 92 -3.28 -10.23 -5.27
N ALA A 93 -3.93 -9.62 -6.27
CA ALA A 93 -4.93 -10.30 -7.09
C ALA A 93 -4.35 -11.46 -7.90
N VAL A 94 -3.09 -11.35 -8.38
CA VAL A 94 -2.38 -12.43 -9.08
C VAL A 94 -1.99 -13.52 -8.09
N CYS A 95 -1.49 -13.15 -6.92
CA CYS A 95 -1.18 -14.09 -5.83
C CYS A 95 -2.43 -14.92 -5.46
N LEU A 96 -3.55 -14.27 -5.20
CA LEU A 96 -4.81 -14.91 -4.88
C LEU A 96 -5.30 -15.83 -6.02
N HIS A 97 -5.20 -15.37 -7.26
CA HIS A 97 -5.59 -16.19 -8.42
C HIS A 97 -4.76 -17.49 -8.50
N ARG A 98 -3.43 -17.38 -8.31
CA ARG A 98 -2.52 -18.53 -8.33
C ARG A 98 -2.78 -19.49 -7.16
N ALA A 99 -2.96 -18.97 -5.95
CA ALA A 99 -3.30 -19.77 -4.77
C ALA A 99 -4.61 -20.55 -5.00
N ARG A 100 -5.68 -19.88 -5.43
CA ARG A 100 -6.96 -20.52 -5.73
C ARG A 100 -6.83 -21.59 -6.82
N SER A 101 -6.09 -21.32 -7.90
CA SER A 101 -5.90 -22.28 -8.99
C SER A 101 -5.14 -23.53 -8.55
N ALA A 102 -4.34 -23.42 -7.50
CA ALA A 102 -3.62 -24.54 -6.87
C ALA A 102 -4.42 -25.21 -5.73
N GLY A 103 -5.66 -24.79 -5.46
CA GLY A 103 -6.44 -25.32 -4.33
C GLY A 103 -5.86 -24.95 -2.96
N LEU A 104 -5.32 -23.76 -2.84
CA LEU A 104 -4.71 -23.24 -1.59
C LEU A 104 -5.50 -22.05 -1.06
N GLY A 105 -6.05 -22.19 0.14
CA GLY A 105 -6.77 -21.17 0.90
C GLY A 105 -5.89 -20.49 1.94
N GLY A 106 -6.41 -19.40 2.55
CA GLY A 106 -5.74 -18.61 3.55
C GLY A 106 -5.36 -17.20 3.08
N PHE A 107 -5.37 -16.95 1.76
CA PHE A 107 -5.04 -15.64 1.18
C PHE A 107 -6.28 -14.86 0.68
N GLU A 108 -7.50 -15.31 0.98
CA GLU A 108 -8.77 -14.74 0.48
C GLU A 108 -8.98 -13.30 0.92
N PHE A 109 -8.54 -12.92 2.13
CA PHE A 109 -8.63 -11.56 2.67
C PHE A 109 -7.92 -10.53 1.78
N ALA A 110 -6.84 -10.94 1.08
CA ALA A 110 -6.10 -10.08 0.17
C ALA A 110 -6.91 -9.66 -1.07
N SER A 111 -8.05 -10.32 -1.36
CA SER A 111 -9.00 -9.89 -2.40
C SER A 111 -9.50 -8.45 -2.19
N ALA A 112 -9.56 -8.02 -0.96
CA ALA A 112 -9.99 -6.67 -0.58
C ALA A 112 -8.83 -5.65 -0.47
N ILE A 113 -7.58 -6.07 -0.72
CA ILE A 113 -6.39 -5.25 -0.54
C ILE A 113 -5.73 -5.02 -1.90
N PRO A 114 -6.03 -3.91 -2.60
CA PRO A 114 -5.30 -3.55 -3.80
C PRO A 114 -3.86 -3.21 -3.45
N GLY A 115 -2.91 -3.77 -4.17
CA GLY A 115 -1.49 -3.57 -3.87
C GLY A 115 -0.63 -4.72 -4.36
N THR A 116 0.63 -4.71 -3.95
CA THR A 116 1.60 -5.76 -4.23
C THR A 116 1.95 -6.54 -2.97
N ALA A 117 2.47 -7.74 -3.11
CA ALA A 117 2.89 -8.60 -2.01
C ALA A 117 3.90 -7.91 -1.09
N GLY A 118 4.91 -7.23 -1.65
CA GLY A 118 5.89 -6.47 -0.87
C GLY A 118 5.28 -5.28 -0.12
N GLY A 119 4.37 -4.54 -0.75
CA GLY A 119 3.61 -3.46 -0.10
C GLY A 119 2.69 -3.98 1.00
N GLY A 120 2.09 -5.17 0.80
CA GLY A 120 1.30 -5.87 1.80
C GLY A 120 2.11 -6.22 3.05
N VAL A 121 3.33 -6.74 2.89
CA VAL A 121 4.24 -7.05 4.01
C VAL A 121 4.72 -5.78 4.70
N ARG A 122 5.16 -4.76 3.94
CA ARG A 122 5.62 -3.48 4.52
C ARG A 122 4.58 -2.83 5.43
N MET A 123 3.31 -2.90 5.06
CA MET A 123 2.20 -2.32 5.81
C MET A 123 1.55 -3.32 6.78
N ASN A 124 2.01 -4.56 6.85
CA ASN A 124 1.24 -5.64 7.45
C ASN A 124 -0.26 -5.47 7.11
N ALA A 125 -0.54 -5.36 5.80
CA ALA A 125 -1.86 -5.01 5.34
C ALA A 125 -2.90 -6.07 5.75
N GLY A 126 -4.08 -5.64 6.11
CA GLY A 126 -5.12 -6.53 6.59
C GLY A 126 -6.53 -6.08 6.21
N ALA A 127 -7.41 -7.05 6.12
CA ALA A 127 -8.84 -6.86 5.90
C ALA A 127 -9.62 -8.02 6.52
N TYR A 128 -10.84 -7.73 6.99
CA TYR A 128 -11.78 -8.73 7.52
C TYR A 128 -11.19 -9.61 8.63
N GLY A 129 -10.42 -9.00 9.54
CA GLY A 129 -9.86 -9.67 10.71
C GLY A 129 -8.62 -10.53 10.42
N ARG A 130 -8.07 -10.49 9.20
CA ARG A 130 -6.82 -11.15 8.82
C ARG A 130 -5.80 -10.13 8.31
N GLU A 131 -4.52 -10.46 8.50
CA GLU A 131 -3.38 -9.64 8.12
C GLU A 131 -2.33 -10.47 7.38
N PHE A 132 -1.40 -9.83 6.69
CA PHE A 132 -0.30 -10.50 6.00
C PHE A 132 0.55 -11.35 6.93
N ARG A 133 0.78 -10.90 8.19
CA ARG A 133 1.49 -11.66 9.23
C ARG A 133 0.90 -13.06 9.48
N ASP A 134 -0.41 -13.25 9.27
CA ASP A 134 -1.10 -14.51 9.57
C ASP A 134 -0.74 -15.64 8.59
N VAL A 135 -0.15 -15.30 7.46
CA VAL A 135 0.22 -16.25 6.40
C VAL A 135 1.70 -16.12 5.98
N LEU A 136 2.40 -15.07 6.41
CA LEU A 136 3.79 -14.83 6.05
C LEU A 136 4.71 -15.85 6.74
N LEU A 137 5.51 -16.57 5.95
CA LEU A 137 6.59 -17.42 6.45
C LEU A 137 7.89 -16.63 6.59
N ASP A 138 8.28 -15.95 5.53
CA ASP A 138 9.44 -15.08 5.47
C ASP A 138 9.38 -14.11 4.28
N ALA A 139 10.27 -13.12 4.31
CA ALA A 139 10.48 -12.18 3.23
C ALA A 139 11.98 -11.96 2.99
N VAL A 140 12.38 -11.89 1.73
CA VAL A 140 13.70 -11.39 1.33
C VAL A 140 13.61 -9.88 1.21
N VAL A 141 14.33 -9.20 2.08
CA VAL A 141 14.43 -7.74 2.12
C VAL A 141 15.81 -7.34 1.63
N VAL A 142 15.88 -6.41 0.70
CA VAL A 142 17.13 -5.87 0.15
C VAL A 142 17.31 -4.45 0.68
N GLY A 143 18.40 -4.24 1.38
CA GLY A 143 18.84 -2.94 1.89
C GLY A 143 20.18 -2.51 1.31
N ALA A 144 20.77 -1.46 1.88
CA ALA A 144 22.06 -0.94 1.47
C ALA A 144 23.20 -1.97 1.63
N ASP A 145 23.07 -2.90 2.57
CA ASP A 145 24.06 -3.93 2.91
C ASP A 145 23.80 -5.28 2.21
N GLY A 146 22.82 -5.34 1.30
CA GLY A 146 22.44 -6.53 0.54
C GLY A 146 21.12 -7.15 0.96
N ALA A 147 20.90 -8.39 0.49
CA ALA A 147 19.66 -9.13 0.73
C ALA A 147 19.72 -9.94 2.02
N VAL A 148 18.66 -9.85 2.84
CA VAL A 148 18.48 -10.60 4.08
C VAL A 148 17.11 -11.24 4.09
N THR A 149 17.02 -12.51 4.53
CA THR A 149 15.74 -13.17 4.80
C THR A 149 15.28 -12.83 6.22
N MET A 150 14.07 -12.29 6.34
CA MET A 150 13.47 -11.88 7.60
C MET A 150 12.18 -12.68 7.86
N THR A 151 12.03 -13.16 9.09
CA THR A 151 10.78 -13.79 9.56
C THR A 151 9.76 -12.72 9.99
N PRO A 152 8.48 -13.06 10.20
CA PRO A 152 7.49 -12.13 10.74
C PRO A 152 7.92 -11.46 12.05
N ASP A 153 8.59 -12.20 12.94
CA ASP A 153 9.11 -11.67 14.20
C ASP A 153 10.25 -10.67 13.98
N ALA A 154 11.16 -10.95 13.03
CA ALA A 154 12.25 -10.05 12.69
C ALA A 154 11.73 -8.76 11.98
N LEU A 155 10.57 -8.84 11.33
CA LEU A 155 9.89 -7.70 10.72
C LEU A 155 9.08 -6.89 11.73
N ASP A 156 8.90 -7.35 12.97
CA ASP A 156 8.09 -6.73 14.04
C ASP A 156 6.73 -6.24 13.51
N LEU A 157 5.98 -7.16 12.89
CA LEU A 157 4.72 -6.83 12.23
C LEU A 157 3.63 -6.54 13.27
N SER A 158 3.08 -5.34 13.20
CA SER A 158 1.93 -4.92 14.02
C SER A 158 0.88 -4.20 13.15
N TYR A 159 -0.16 -3.67 13.75
CA TYR A 159 -1.26 -3.03 13.01
C TYR A 159 -0.75 -1.91 12.10
N ARG A 160 -0.79 -2.11 10.78
CA ARG A 160 -0.32 -1.18 9.73
C ARG A 160 1.14 -0.76 9.91
N HIS A 161 1.98 -1.68 10.39
CA HIS A 161 3.39 -1.40 10.67
C HIS A 161 4.30 -2.60 10.37
N SER A 162 5.52 -2.30 9.99
CA SER A 162 6.67 -3.20 9.99
C SER A 162 7.94 -2.41 10.35
N ALA A 163 8.90 -3.05 11.01
CA ALA A 163 10.20 -2.44 11.37
C ALA A 163 11.20 -2.41 10.18
N LEU A 164 10.71 -2.27 8.95
CA LEU A 164 11.56 -2.13 7.77
C LEU A 164 12.22 -0.76 7.75
N ALA A 165 13.55 -0.73 7.63
CA ALA A 165 14.30 0.50 7.51
C ALA A 165 13.86 1.35 6.29
N PRO A 166 14.02 2.68 6.34
CA PRO A 166 13.85 3.54 5.18
C PRO A 166 14.71 3.05 4.00
N GLY A 167 14.15 3.04 2.80
CA GLY A 167 14.84 2.56 1.59
C GLY A 167 14.98 1.05 1.46
N ALA A 168 14.67 0.25 2.50
CA ALA A 168 14.65 -1.21 2.38
C ALA A 168 13.48 -1.68 1.50
N VAL A 169 13.73 -2.66 0.65
CA VAL A 169 12.78 -3.15 -0.36
C VAL A 169 12.46 -4.61 -0.12
N VAL A 170 11.19 -4.95 0.03
CA VAL A 170 10.72 -6.35 0.06
C VAL A 170 10.77 -6.89 -1.37
N ALA A 171 11.77 -7.71 -1.66
CA ALA A 171 12.03 -8.23 -3.01
C ALA A 171 11.27 -9.53 -3.30
N ARG A 172 11.09 -10.39 -2.30
CA ARG A 172 10.38 -11.67 -2.42
C ARG A 172 9.71 -12.01 -1.08
N VAL A 173 8.58 -12.70 -1.14
CA VAL A 173 7.83 -13.15 0.03
C VAL A 173 7.39 -14.60 -0.12
N ARG A 174 7.27 -15.33 0.99
CA ARG A 174 6.73 -16.67 1.04
C ARG A 174 5.54 -16.70 1.99
N PHE A 175 4.40 -17.18 1.49
CA PHE A 175 3.19 -17.33 2.28
C PHE A 175 2.85 -18.81 2.45
N GLY A 176 2.64 -19.26 3.68
CA GLY A 176 2.15 -20.59 4.01
C GLY A 176 0.62 -20.64 3.86
N LEU A 177 0.14 -21.51 3.02
CA LEU A 177 -1.28 -21.66 2.71
C LEU A 177 -1.75 -23.08 3.01
N GLU A 178 -3.06 -23.30 3.07
CA GLU A 178 -3.65 -24.59 3.40
C GLU A 178 -4.44 -25.14 2.21
N PRO A 179 -4.41 -26.48 1.98
CA PRO A 179 -5.28 -27.09 0.98
C PRO A 179 -6.75 -26.75 1.23
N ARG A 180 -7.43 -26.29 0.18
CA ARG A 180 -8.85 -25.95 0.23
C ARG A 180 -9.48 -26.11 -1.16
N GLU A 181 -10.73 -26.52 -1.18
CA GLU A 181 -11.46 -26.66 -2.44
C GLU A 181 -11.58 -25.32 -3.19
N PRO A 182 -11.21 -25.25 -4.47
CA PRO A 182 -11.26 -23.99 -5.24
C PRO A 182 -12.63 -23.32 -5.27
N ALA A 183 -13.72 -24.12 -5.17
CA ALA A 183 -15.09 -23.61 -5.11
C ALA A 183 -15.34 -22.83 -3.80
N GLU A 184 -14.88 -23.35 -2.66
CA GLU A 184 -14.98 -22.67 -1.36
C GLU A 184 -14.19 -21.37 -1.36
N ILE A 185 -12.94 -21.37 -1.86
CA ILE A 185 -12.12 -20.17 -2.00
C ILE A 185 -12.86 -19.12 -2.84
N LYS A 186 -13.46 -19.55 -3.97
CA LYS A 186 -14.21 -18.64 -4.85
C LYS A 186 -15.43 -18.03 -4.15
N GLU A 187 -16.15 -18.82 -3.37
CA GLU A 187 -17.33 -18.36 -2.62
C GLU A 187 -16.91 -17.33 -1.55
N MET A 188 -15.87 -17.63 -0.74
CA MET A 188 -15.32 -16.70 0.26
C MET A 188 -14.88 -15.38 -0.38
N VAL A 189 -14.09 -15.43 -1.45
CA VAL A 189 -13.65 -14.24 -2.19
C VAL A 189 -14.85 -13.45 -2.72
N GLY A 190 -15.86 -14.13 -3.25
CA GLY A 190 -17.09 -13.49 -3.74
C GLY A 190 -17.82 -12.73 -2.64
N GLY A 191 -17.94 -13.29 -1.45
CA GLY A 191 -18.54 -12.65 -0.27
C GLY A 191 -17.76 -11.40 0.18
N LEU A 192 -16.42 -11.52 0.29
CA LEU A 192 -15.55 -10.40 0.68
C LEU A 192 -15.59 -9.24 -0.33
N LEU A 193 -15.57 -9.54 -1.62
CA LEU A 193 -15.69 -8.52 -2.67
C LEU A 193 -17.06 -7.86 -2.70
N ALA A 194 -18.15 -8.60 -2.46
CA ALA A 194 -19.50 -8.04 -2.35
C ALA A 194 -19.60 -7.07 -1.16
N GLN A 195 -19.09 -7.46 0.00
CA GLN A 195 -19.03 -6.61 1.19
C GLN A 195 -18.21 -5.34 0.93
N ARG A 196 -17.02 -5.47 0.31
CA ARG A 196 -16.20 -4.33 -0.06
C ARG A 196 -16.93 -3.37 -1.00
N LYS A 197 -17.58 -3.90 -2.04
CA LYS A 197 -18.34 -3.09 -3.01
C LYS A 197 -19.51 -2.37 -2.36
N ALA A 198 -20.13 -2.96 -1.35
CA ALA A 198 -21.24 -2.33 -0.61
C ALA A 198 -20.78 -1.15 0.25
N THR A 199 -19.56 -1.20 0.81
CA THR A 199 -19.10 -0.23 1.83
C THR A 199 -18.04 0.76 1.34
N GLN A 200 -17.29 0.45 0.27
CA GLN A 200 -16.15 1.26 -0.18
C GLN A 200 -16.35 1.79 -1.62
N PRO A 201 -15.69 2.90 -1.99
CA PRO A 201 -15.77 3.49 -3.34
C PRO A 201 -14.86 2.75 -4.35
N THR A 202 -15.16 1.48 -4.65
CA THR A 202 -14.30 0.58 -5.43
C THR A 202 -14.15 0.96 -6.91
N ASN A 203 -14.97 1.89 -7.43
CA ASN A 203 -14.98 2.36 -8.82
C ASN A 203 -14.51 3.81 -8.96
N LYS A 204 -13.84 4.33 -7.93
CA LYS A 204 -13.33 5.70 -7.90
C LYS A 204 -11.81 5.73 -7.85
N ARG A 205 -11.22 6.84 -8.29
CA ARG A 205 -9.80 7.10 -8.07
C ARG A 205 -9.59 7.49 -6.62
N THR A 206 -8.90 6.65 -5.86
CA THR A 206 -8.61 6.83 -4.42
C THR A 206 -7.35 6.06 -4.05
N PHE A 207 -6.66 6.47 -3.00
CA PHE A 207 -5.50 5.76 -2.45
C PHE A 207 -5.85 4.82 -1.28
N GLY A 208 -7.11 4.40 -1.15
CA GLY A 208 -7.56 3.54 -0.04
C GLY A 208 -7.91 4.32 1.22
N SER A 209 -7.74 3.70 2.38
CA SER A 209 -7.99 4.34 3.67
C SER A 209 -7.00 5.46 3.93
N VAL A 210 -7.51 6.63 4.31
CA VAL A 210 -6.70 7.82 4.62
C VAL A 210 -5.98 7.66 5.95
N PHE A 211 -6.73 7.27 6.99
CA PHE A 211 -6.25 7.17 8.36
C PHE A 211 -6.38 5.76 8.91
N LYS A 212 -5.48 5.42 9.83
CA LYS A 212 -5.61 4.23 10.68
C LYS A 212 -6.84 4.39 11.58
N ASN A 213 -7.45 3.27 11.95
CA ASN A 213 -8.46 3.33 13.00
C ASN A 213 -7.76 3.59 14.34
N PRO A 214 -8.17 4.62 15.09
CA PRO A 214 -7.64 4.86 16.44
C PRO A 214 -8.11 3.76 17.39
N GLU A 215 -7.46 3.69 18.55
CA GLU A 215 -7.96 2.84 19.64
C GLU A 215 -9.35 3.30 20.09
N GLY A 216 -10.21 2.34 20.42
CA GLY A 216 -11.55 2.62 20.88
C GLY A 216 -12.65 2.06 19.97
N PRO A 217 -13.93 2.37 20.26
CA PRO A 217 -15.07 1.75 19.59
C PRO A 217 -15.40 2.35 18.21
N ALA A 218 -14.86 3.53 17.88
CA ALA A 218 -15.16 4.23 16.64
C ALA A 218 -13.97 4.24 15.70
N GLY A 219 -14.11 3.67 14.50
CA GLY A 219 -13.10 3.77 13.45
C GLY A 219 -13.02 5.18 12.85
N ALA A 220 -11.88 5.51 12.22
CA ALA A 220 -11.61 6.83 11.64
C ALA A 220 -12.73 7.32 10.70
N GLY A 221 -13.27 6.43 9.85
CA GLY A 221 -14.37 6.80 8.95
C GLY A 221 -15.62 7.30 9.67
N ARG A 222 -15.97 6.70 10.81
CA ARG A 222 -17.11 7.15 11.63
C ARG A 222 -16.84 8.51 12.27
N LEU A 223 -15.66 8.70 12.84
CA LEU A 223 -15.27 9.99 13.44
C LEU A 223 -15.32 11.14 12.43
N ILE A 224 -14.80 10.91 11.22
CA ILE A 224 -14.81 11.89 10.13
C ILE A 224 -16.25 12.18 9.67
N GLU A 225 -17.12 11.16 9.59
CA GLU A 225 -18.54 11.32 9.26
C GLU A 225 -19.30 12.12 10.34
N GLU A 226 -19.06 11.85 11.62
CA GLU A 226 -19.65 12.59 12.74
C GLU A 226 -19.20 14.05 12.80
N CYS A 227 -18.02 14.38 12.26
CA CYS A 227 -17.56 15.77 12.02
C CYS A 227 -18.22 16.44 10.79
N GLY A 228 -19.15 15.77 10.11
CA GLY A 228 -19.84 16.31 8.94
C GLY A 228 -18.99 16.42 7.67
N LEU A 229 -17.87 15.67 7.59
CA LEU A 229 -16.93 15.77 6.47
C LEU A 229 -17.23 14.82 5.31
N LYS A 230 -18.19 13.92 5.44
CA LYS A 230 -18.62 13.03 4.34
C LYS A 230 -19.13 13.85 3.17
N GLY A 231 -18.51 13.70 1.98
CA GLY A 231 -18.79 14.52 0.81
C GLY A 231 -18.15 15.92 0.82
N HIS A 232 -17.41 16.30 1.88
CA HIS A 232 -16.69 17.57 1.92
C HIS A 232 -15.59 17.60 0.87
N ARG A 233 -15.44 18.74 0.19
CA ARG A 233 -14.57 18.91 -0.98
C ARG A 233 -13.59 20.06 -0.79
N ILE A 234 -12.35 19.86 -1.20
CA ILE A 234 -11.33 20.90 -1.37
C ILE A 234 -10.74 20.72 -2.77
N GLY A 235 -10.76 21.75 -3.58
CA GLY A 235 -10.32 21.66 -4.98
C GLY A 235 -10.99 20.51 -5.73
N GLY A 236 -10.17 19.63 -6.31
CA GLY A 236 -10.62 18.41 -7.00
C GLY A 236 -10.78 17.18 -6.09
N ALA A 237 -10.33 17.24 -4.84
CA ALA A 237 -10.43 16.12 -3.89
C ALA A 237 -11.72 16.19 -3.06
N VAL A 238 -12.29 15.02 -2.72
CA VAL A 238 -13.53 14.93 -1.94
C VAL A 238 -13.47 13.72 -1.00
N PHE A 239 -13.88 13.90 0.27
CA PHE A 239 -14.18 12.75 1.12
C PHE A 239 -15.35 11.96 0.53
N SER A 240 -15.14 10.67 0.31
CA SER A 240 -16.14 9.82 -0.33
C SER A 240 -17.51 9.92 0.36
N PRO A 241 -18.60 10.15 -0.39
CA PRO A 241 -19.93 10.09 0.15
C PRO A 241 -20.35 8.67 0.58
N ARG A 242 -19.57 7.65 0.18
CA ARG A 242 -19.82 6.26 0.57
C ARG A 242 -19.09 5.88 1.87
N HIS A 243 -17.83 6.32 2.03
CA HIS A 243 -17.01 5.99 3.19
C HIS A 243 -16.05 7.14 3.52
N ALA A 244 -16.29 7.83 4.63
CA ALA A 244 -15.60 9.07 4.96
C ALA A 244 -14.07 8.92 5.19
N ASN A 245 -13.54 7.70 5.40
CA ASN A 245 -12.10 7.46 5.47
C ASN A 245 -11.45 7.21 4.08
N PHE A 246 -12.11 7.65 3.00
CA PHE A 246 -11.57 7.61 1.63
C PHE A 246 -11.65 8.99 1.01
N ILE A 247 -10.58 9.41 0.33
CA ILE A 247 -10.56 10.60 -0.52
C ILE A 247 -10.62 10.14 -1.96
N GLU A 248 -11.56 10.71 -2.72
CA GLU A 248 -11.73 10.48 -4.16
C GLU A 248 -11.20 11.67 -4.95
N ASN A 249 -10.51 11.39 -6.07
CA ASN A 249 -10.26 12.38 -7.09
C ASN A 249 -11.51 12.53 -7.95
N ALA A 250 -12.18 13.68 -7.85
CA ALA A 250 -13.43 13.97 -8.56
C ALA A 250 -13.20 14.50 -9.99
N GLY A 251 -11.93 14.53 -10.46
CA GLY A 251 -11.59 14.91 -11.83
C GLY A 251 -10.21 15.55 -11.96
N ASP A 252 -9.94 16.58 -11.22
CA ASP A 252 -8.76 17.46 -11.31
C ASP A 252 -8.09 17.71 -9.94
N ALA A 253 -8.16 16.74 -9.04
CA ALA A 253 -7.52 16.85 -7.73
C ALA A 253 -6.00 16.95 -7.86
N SER A 254 -5.41 17.80 -7.02
CA SER A 254 -4.00 17.78 -6.69
C SER A 254 -3.72 16.92 -5.43
N SER A 255 -2.49 16.57 -5.18
CA SER A 255 -2.09 15.96 -3.92
C SER A 255 -2.20 16.95 -2.76
N GLY A 256 -1.99 18.23 -3.02
CA GLY A 256 -2.24 19.34 -2.08
C GLY A 256 -3.70 19.37 -1.62
N ASP A 257 -4.67 19.26 -2.52
CA ASP A 257 -6.10 19.21 -2.16
C ASP A 257 -6.41 18.04 -1.21
N ALA A 258 -5.83 16.86 -1.50
CA ALA A 258 -6.01 15.70 -0.66
C ALA A 258 -5.36 15.88 0.73
N LEU A 259 -4.16 16.47 0.79
CA LEU A 259 -3.45 16.75 2.04
C LEU A 259 -4.23 17.78 2.90
N GLU A 260 -4.82 18.80 2.28
CA GLU A 260 -5.63 19.80 2.97
C GLU A 260 -6.91 19.18 3.56
N LEU A 261 -7.59 18.29 2.84
CA LEU A 261 -8.70 17.50 3.38
C LEU A 261 -8.26 16.65 4.59
N MET A 262 -7.09 16.03 4.52
CA MET A 262 -6.55 15.24 5.63
C MET A 262 -6.28 16.13 6.85
N ALA A 263 -5.68 17.30 6.66
CA ALA A 263 -5.43 18.27 7.73
C ALA A 263 -6.73 18.74 8.39
N GLU A 264 -7.74 19.06 7.58
CA GLU A 264 -9.07 19.47 8.05
C GLU A 264 -9.75 18.36 8.88
N ALA A 265 -9.68 17.10 8.42
CA ALA A 265 -10.24 15.97 9.17
C ALA A 265 -9.53 15.78 10.52
N ARG A 266 -8.19 15.84 10.55
CA ARG A 266 -7.42 15.73 11.80
C ARG A 266 -7.84 16.80 12.79
N ARG A 267 -7.89 18.07 12.35
CA ARG A 267 -8.27 19.20 13.19
C ARG A 267 -9.70 19.02 13.75
N ARG A 268 -10.70 18.75 12.89
CA ARG A 268 -12.09 18.61 13.38
C ARG A 268 -12.30 17.41 14.28
N VAL A 269 -11.68 16.27 14.01
CA VAL A 269 -11.75 15.10 14.88
C VAL A 269 -11.08 15.37 16.21
N HIS A 270 -9.92 16.06 16.22
CA HIS A 270 -9.27 16.46 17.45
C HIS A 270 -10.15 17.44 18.25
N ASP A 271 -10.67 18.50 17.62
CA ASP A 271 -11.52 19.51 18.28
C ASP A 271 -12.78 18.91 18.90
N GLN A 272 -13.40 17.91 18.24
CA GLN A 272 -14.65 17.32 18.68
C GLN A 272 -14.49 16.15 19.65
N PHE A 273 -13.43 15.33 19.48
CA PHE A 273 -13.27 14.06 20.21
C PHE A 273 -11.97 13.96 21.00
N GLY A 274 -11.04 14.92 20.88
CA GLY A 274 -9.71 14.84 21.49
C GLY A 274 -8.80 13.75 20.89
N ILE A 275 -9.14 13.20 19.70
CA ILE A 275 -8.41 12.12 19.04
C ILE A 275 -7.55 12.68 17.90
N VAL A 276 -6.25 12.37 17.92
CA VAL A 276 -5.34 12.67 16.82
C VAL A 276 -5.32 11.50 15.84
N LEU A 277 -5.86 11.71 14.63
CA LEU A 277 -5.83 10.68 13.58
C LEU A 277 -4.43 10.53 13.00
N GLU A 278 -3.94 9.29 12.91
CA GLU A 278 -2.70 8.93 12.21
C GLU A 278 -3.01 8.54 10.77
N HIS A 279 -2.26 9.07 9.80
CA HIS A 279 -2.44 8.65 8.41
C HIS A 279 -1.95 7.22 8.16
N GLU A 280 -2.71 6.46 7.34
CA GLU A 280 -2.32 5.14 6.86
C GLU A 280 -1.59 5.25 5.51
N VAL A 281 -2.01 6.21 4.68
CA VAL A 281 -1.39 6.48 3.38
C VAL A 281 0.07 6.88 3.53
N GLN A 282 0.94 6.35 2.66
CA GLN A 282 2.37 6.66 2.65
C GLN A 282 2.63 7.93 1.82
N PHE A 283 3.39 8.84 2.36
CA PHE A 283 3.79 10.08 1.68
C PHE A 283 5.09 9.87 0.91
N LEU A 284 5.12 10.32 -0.34
CA LEU A 284 6.31 10.37 -1.17
C LEU A 284 6.60 11.84 -1.52
N GLY A 285 7.79 12.31 -1.17
CA GLY A 285 8.20 13.71 -1.25
C GLY A 285 7.86 14.50 0.02
N PRO A 286 8.03 15.85 0.01
CA PRO A 286 7.95 16.71 1.20
C PRO A 286 6.47 17.00 1.58
N LEU A 287 5.71 15.96 1.87
CA LEU A 287 4.33 16.05 2.37
C LEU A 287 4.33 15.93 3.90
N GLU A 288 3.69 16.87 4.57
CA GLU A 288 3.55 16.88 6.03
C GLU A 288 2.14 17.31 6.41
N LEU A 289 1.57 16.64 7.42
CA LEU A 289 0.34 17.10 8.05
C LEU A 289 0.67 18.04 9.20
N PRO A 290 0.03 19.21 9.29
CA PRO A 290 0.25 20.13 10.39
C PRO A 290 -0.09 19.47 11.72
N PRO A 291 0.57 19.88 12.81
CA PRO A 291 0.19 19.47 14.16
C PRO A 291 -1.25 19.92 14.48
N VAL A 292 -1.93 19.19 15.34
CA VAL A 292 -3.28 19.49 15.88
C VAL A 292 -3.22 19.69 17.36
#